data_24abd16039de23539faaa551ef7c03e4
#
_entry.id   24abd16039de23539faaa551ef7c03e4
#
_cell.length_a   1.000
_cell.length_b   1.000
_cell.length_c   1.000
_cell.angle_alpha   90.00
_cell.angle_beta   90.00
_cell.angle_gamma   90.00
#
_symmetry.space_group_name_H-M   'P 1'
#
loop_
_entity.id
_entity.type
_entity.pdbx_description
1 polymer ?
#
loop_
_entity_poly.entity_id
_entity_poly.type
_entity_poly.pdbx_seq_one_letter_code
_entity_poly.pdbx_strand_id
1 'polypeptide(L)'
;MDLTSLTIDAARSAVQERKTTAFAVAEAYYARIQKEDGQIGAFLTLSKERALAQADRIDRMATEGKILPPLGGVPVAIKDVMSTQGVRTTAGSKILSKYIPPYDCTAVARLETAGAVVLGKTNCDEFAMGSSNENSGFHPVRNPRDLNRVPGGSSGGSAAAVASDMAVVALGSDTGGSIRQPASFCGVVGLMPTYGRVSRYGLIAFASSLDHIGPLAKTVKDAAIVLRTIAGRDAMDPTSADLPVPDYVAELDKPVRGLKLGVAKEYFGEGLDGEVRQAVEAAIEKLKGLGCEIVPVSLPHTSYAIPTYYLVATAEASSNLARYDGVRYSNRANGVKTLSEMYRRSRDEGFGAEVKRRIMLGTYALSAGYYDAYYLKAQKVRTLLTRDFEEAFRKVDAIVTPTSPTAAFRLGEKSNDPLAMYLADIYTVTADLAGIPGISVPCGETKEKLPIGLQILGKHFDEAGILRVAHAYEQAS
;
A
#
# COMPACT_ATOMS: atom_id res chain seq x y z
N MET A 1 15.51 19.81 14.86
CA MET A 1 14.97 18.47 15.14
C MET A 1 15.50 17.54 14.07
N ASP A 2 16.08 16.43 14.47
CA ASP A 2 16.44 15.38 13.52
C ASP A 2 15.17 14.62 13.11
N LEU A 3 14.83 14.64 11.81
CA LEU A 3 13.68 13.95 11.25
C LEU A 3 14.05 12.54 10.79
N THR A 4 15.34 12.24 10.72
CA THR A 4 15.84 10.93 10.29
C THR A 4 15.46 9.90 11.34
N SER A 5 14.78 8.85 10.94
CA SER A 5 14.31 7.78 11.84
C SER A 5 13.31 8.22 12.94
N LEU A 6 12.64 9.38 12.79
CA LEU A 6 11.58 9.74 13.74
C LEU A 6 10.44 8.72 13.70
N THR A 7 10.13 8.13 14.86
CA THR A 7 9.03 7.17 15.05
C THR A 7 7.77 7.85 15.57
N ILE A 8 6.63 7.16 15.51
CA ILE A 8 5.37 7.64 16.11
C ILE A 8 5.56 7.93 17.60
N ASP A 9 6.15 7.01 18.35
CA ASP A 9 6.37 7.19 19.79
C ASP A 9 7.30 8.38 20.10
N ALA A 10 8.37 8.52 19.34
CA ALA A 10 9.32 9.64 19.53
C ALA A 10 8.67 11.00 19.24
N ALA A 11 7.93 11.10 18.13
CA ALA A 11 7.22 12.33 17.77
C ALA A 11 6.18 12.71 18.80
N ARG A 12 5.29 11.76 19.16
CA ARG A 12 4.22 11.94 20.13
C ARG A 12 4.77 12.30 21.54
N SER A 13 5.79 11.59 22.01
CA SER A 13 6.39 11.84 23.33
C SER A 13 7.06 13.23 23.39
N ALA A 14 7.77 13.65 22.34
CA ALA A 14 8.38 14.96 22.29
C ALA A 14 7.34 16.10 22.40
N VAL A 15 6.17 15.94 21.77
CA VAL A 15 5.05 16.90 21.88
C VAL A 15 4.39 16.82 23.26
N GLN A 16 4.12 15.60 23.76
CA GLN A 16 3.51 15.39 25.08
C GLN A 16 4.34 16.02 26.21
N GLU A 17 5.66 15.86 26.15
CA GLU A 17 6.61 16.39 27.12
C GLU A 17 6.97 17.86 26.86
N ARG A 18 6.38 18.50 25.85
CA ARG A 18 6.62 19.89 25.42
C ARG A 18 8.08 20.19 25.08
N LYS A 19 8.84 19.18 24.65
CA LYS A 19 10.19 19.36 24.09
C LYS A 19 10.14 20.06 22.74
N THR A 20 9.02 19.90 22.03
CA THR A 20 8.68 20.58 20.78
C THR A 20 7.15 20.75 20.71
N THR A 21 6.65 21.36 19.65
CA THR A 21 5.23 21.47 19.34
C THR A 21 4.89 20.64 18.11
N ALA A 22 3.65 20.16 17.99
CA ALA A 22 3.16 19.50 16.78
C ALA A 22 3.24 20.44 15.57
N PHE A 23 3.01 21.74 15.79
CA PHE A 23 3.17 22.78 14.77
C PHE A 23 4.61 22.84 14.26
N ALA A 24 5.61 22.90 15.15
CA ALA A 24 7.02 22.93 14.77
C ALA A 24 7.47 21.65 14.05
N VAL A 25 6.96 20.49 14.48
CA VAL A 25 7.19 19.20 13.79
C VAL A 25 6.62 19.25 12.36
N ALA A 26 5.37 19.69 12.20
CA ALA A 26 4.74 19.78 10.87
C ALA A 26 5.49 20.75 9.95
N GLU A 27 5.91 21.93 10.44
CA GLU A 27 6.69 22.89 9.65
C GLU A 27 8.06 22.30 9.25
N ALA A 28 8.72 21.53 10.11
CA ALA A 28 9.99 20.88 9.77
C ALA A 28 9.81 19.87 8.65
N TYR A 29 8.69 19.10 8.65
CA TYR A 29 8.36 18.18 7.55
C TYR A 29 8.03 18.94 6.25
N TYR A 30 7.31 20.06 6.30
CA TYR A 30 7.08 20.87 5.11
C TYR A 30 8.37 21.46 4.54
N ALA A 31 9.31 21.89 5.40
CA ALA A 31 10.63 22.32 4.96
C ALA A 31 11.42 21.17 4.28
N ARG A 32 11.32 19.95 4.84
CA ARG A 32 11.91 18.75 4.22
C ARG A 32 11.29 18.45 2.86
N ILE A 33 9.97 18.46 2.75
CA ILE A 33 9.25 18.25 1.49
C ILE A 33 9.67 19.29 0.46
N GLN A 34 9.71 20.57 0.83
CA GLN A 34 10.14 21.64 -0.08
C GLN A 34 11.56 21.46 -0.61
N LYS A 35 12.46 20.90 0.22
CA LYS A 35 13.85 20.67 -0.15
C LYS A 35 14.03 19.44 -1.06
N GLU A 36 13.34 18.34 -0.77
CA GLU A 36 13.63 17.01 -1.35
C GLU A 36 12.65 16.61 -2.46
N ASP A 37 11.37 17.01 -2.34
CA ASP A 37 10.31 16.44 -3.20
C ASP A 37 10.39 16.89 -4.66
N GLY A 38 11.07 18.00 -4.94
CA GLY A 38 11.33 18.43 -6.32
C GLY A 38 12.12 17.42 -7.16
N GLN A 39 12.93 16.57 -6.53
CA GLN A 39 13.67 15.50 -7.21
C GLN A 39 12.95 14.15 -7.17
N ILE A 40 12.17 13.90 -6.11
CA ILE A 40 11.50 12.61 -5.86
C ILE A 40 10.11 12.58 -6.47
N GLY A 41 9.32 13.63 -6.30
CA GLY A 41 7.96 13.74 -6.83
C GLY A 41 6.94 12.89 -6.05
N ALA A 42 7.14 12.74 -4.75
CA ALA A 42 6.29 11.91 -3.91
C ALA A 42 4.91 12.50 -3.63
N PHE A 43 4.74 13.83 -3.71
CA PHE A 43 3.47 14.50 -3.42
C PHE A 43 2.81 15.11 -4.66
N LEU A 44 1.47 15.02 -4.73
CA LEU A 44 0.63 15.69 -5.73
C LEU A 44 -0.08 16.92 -5.16
N THR A 45 -0.37 16.93 -3.87
CA THR A 45 -1.09 18.03 -3.20
C THR A 45 -0.66 18.08 -1.74
N LEU A 46 -0.23 19.25 -1.28
CA LEU A 46 0.03 19.51 0.13
C LEU A 46 -1.22 20.11 0.78
N SER A 47 -1.51 19.72 2.04
CA SER A 47 -2.66 20.19 2.83
C SER A 47 -2.21 21.04 4.03
N LYS A 48 -1.29 22.00 3.78
CA LYS A 48 -0.58 22.74 4.84
C LYS A 48 -1.52 23.41 5.83
N GLU A 49 -2.55 24.11 5.35
CA GLU A 49 -3.52 24.79 6.20
C GLU A 49 -4.24 23.81 7.15
N ARG A 50 -4.77 22.69 6.60
CA ARG A 50 -5.42 21.64 7.38
C ARG A 50 -4.45 21.01 8.40
N ALA A 51 -3.23 20.70 7.98
CA ALA A 51 -2.20 20.10 8.83
C ALA A 51 -1.82 21.00 10.02
N LEU A 52 -1.58 22.29 9.77
CA LEU A 52 -1.23 23.22 10.83
C LEU A 52 -2.39 23.48 11.79
N ALA A 53 -3.63 23.57 11.31
CA ALA A 53 -4.81 23.67 12.17
C ALA A 53 -4.98 22.42 13.06
N GLN A 54 -4.62 21.24 12.56
CA GLN A 54 -4.60 20.01 13.35
C GLN A 54 -3.50 20.02 14.39
N ALA A 55 -2.29 20.42 14.00
CA ALA A 55 -1.14 20.55 14.90
C ALA A 55 -1.44 21.51 16.07
N ASP A 56 -2.04 22.67 15.79
CA ASP A 56 -2.47 23.62 16.82
C ASP A 56 -3.49 23.03 17.82
N ARG A 57 -4.36 22.15 17.35
CA ARG A 57 -5.29 21.44 18.27
C ARG A 57 -4.54 20.51 19.22
N ILE A 58 -3.56 19.77 18.71
CA ILE A 58 -2.72 18.88 19.51
C ILE A 58 -1.88 19.66 20.52
N ASP A 59 -1.29 20.79 20.09
CA ASP A 59 -0.49 21.65 20.96
C ASP A 59 -1.31 22.26 22.12
N ARG A 60 -2.58 22.62 21.86
CA ARG A 60 -3.49 23.05 22.92
C ARG A 60 -3.76 21.91 23.92
N MET A 61 -4.00 20.68 23.46
CA MET A 61 -4.17 19.52 24.33
C MET A 61 -2.95 19.28 25.22
N ALA A 62 -1.74 19.35 24.65
CA ALA A 62 -0.48 19.22 25.41
C ALA A 62 -0.30 20.33 26.44
N THR A 63 -0.65 21.58 26.07
CA THR A 63 -0.59 22.75 26.97
C THR A 63 -1.55 22.64 28.13
N GLU A 64 -2.74 22.08 27.91
CA GLU A 64 -3.76 21.80 28.93
C GLU A 64 -3.42 20.57 29.81
N GLY A 65 -2.27 19.92 29.56
CA GLY A 65 -1.84 18.73 30.31
C GLY A 65 -2.63 17.46 30.00
N LYS A 66 -3.40 17.44 28.91
CA LYS A 66 -4.16 16.25 28.45
C LYS A 66 -3.21 15.20 27.89
N ILE A 67 -3.57 13.93 28.07
CA ILE A 67 -2.87 12.82 27.40
C ILE A 67 -3.18 12.90 25.92
N LEU A 68 -2.14 12.97 25.09
CA LEU A 68 -2.29 12.97 23.63
C LEU A 68 -2.76 11.61 23.11
N PRO A 69 -3.60 11.62 22.08
CA PRO A 69 -4.05 10.39 21.43
C PRO A 69 -2.87 9.65 20.76
N PRO A 70 -3.07 8.40 20.31
CA PRO A 70 -1.96 7.55 19.83
C PRO A 70 -1.07 8.14 18.73
N LEU A 71 -1.64 8.98 17.87
CA LEU A 71 -0.92 9.67 16.77
C LEU A 71 -0.80 11.18 17.01
N GLY A 72 -0.90 11.64 18.25
CA GLY A 72 -0.91 13.06 18.61
C GLY A 72 0.30 13.82 18.09
N GLY A 73 0.11 14.63 17.05
CA GLY A 73 1.15 15.45 16.42
C GLY A 73 2.03 14.70 15.40
N VAL A 74 1.70 13.45 15.04
CA VAL A 74 2.49 12.64 14.10
C VAL A 74 2.18 13.04 12.65
N PRO A 75 3.19 13.45 11.84
CA PRO A 75 3.05 13.76 10.43
C PRO A 75 2.78 12.52 9.58
N VAL A 76 1.66 12.53 8.84
CA VAL A 76 1.19 11.39 8.02
C VAL A 76 0.95 11.83 6.58
N ALA A 77 1.34 11.01 5.60
CA ALA A 77 1.01 11.19 4.19
C ALA A 77 -0.08 10.21 3.74
N ILE A 78 -0.92 10.63 2.80
CA ILE A 78 -2.08 9.85 2.36
C ILE A 78 -2.01 9.61 0.84
N LYS A 79 -2.01 8.35 0.40
CA LYS A 79 -2.08 8.03 -1.04
C LYS A 79 -3.28 8.70 -1.70
N ASP A 80 -3.08 9.23 -2.89
CA ASP A 80 -4.05 10.09 -3.57
C ASP A 80 -5.31 9.38 -4.11
N VAL A 81 -5.50 8.12 -3.77
CA VAL A 81 -6.74 7.37 -4.00
C VAL A 81 -7.73 7.42 -2.82
N MET A 82 -7.35 8.02 -1.69
CA MET A 82 -8.20 8.14 -0.51
C MET A 82 -8.82 9.53 -0.45
N SER A 83 -10.15 9.62 -0.47
CA SER A 83 -10.89 10.87 -0.32
C SER A 83 -10.47 11.60 0.95
N THR A 84 -10.10 12.87 0.82
CA THR A 84 -9.71 13.72 1.94
C THR A 84 -10.49 15.02 1.81
N GLN A 85 -11.39 15.30 2.75
CA GLN A 85 -12.32 16.42 2.68
C GLN A 85 -11.60 17.76 2.50
N GLY A 86 -12.01 18.52 1.50
CA GLY A 86 -11.44 19.83 1.18
C GLY A 86 -10.04 19.79 0.55
N VAL A 87 -9.44 18.60 0.38
CA VAL A 87 -8.12 18.44 -0.24
C VAL A 87 -8.23 17.75 -1.59
N ARG A 88 -7.68 18.36 -2.63
CA ARG A 88 -7.69 17.80 -3.99
C ARG A 88 -7.23 16.33 -3.97
N THR A 89 -8.04 15.46 -4.55
CA THR A 89 -7.82 14.01 -4.62
C THR A 89 -8.02 13.53 -6.04
N THR A 90 -6.97 13.09 -6.70
CA THR A 90 -6.97 12.87 -8.15
C THR A 90 -6.86 11.41 -8.56
N ALA A 91 -6.53 10.51 -7.63
CA ALA A 91 -6.16 9.13 -7.93
C ALA A 91 -5.01 9.02 -8.97
N GLY A 92 -4.09 9.99 -9.00
CA GLY A 92 -3.02 10.05 -10.01
C GLY A 92 -3.53 10.29 -11.43
N SER A 93 -4.78 10.71 -11.63
CA SER A 93 -5.46 10.79 -12.93
C SER A 93 -5.86 12.23 -13.32
N LYS A 94 -5.70 12.55 -14.60
CA LYS A 94 -6.18 13.81 -15.15
C LYS A 94 -7.70 13.92 -15.15
N ILE A 95 -8.43 12.81 -15.20
CA ILE A 95 -9.90 12.83 -15.17
C ILE A 95 -10.45 13.36 -13.85
N LEU A 96 -9.72 13.22 -12.74
CA LEU A 96 -10.05 13.74 -11.42
C LEU A 96 -9.19 14.94 -11.00
N SER A 97 -8.44 15.57 -11.91
CA SER A 97 -7.44 16.60 -11.58
C SER A 97 -8.00 17.81 -10.81
N LYS A 98 -9.30 18.04 -10.84
CA LYS A 98 -10.00 19.14 -10.14
C LYS A 98 -10.93 18.66 -9.02
N TYR A 99 -10.95 17.35 -8.74
CA TYR A 99 -11.88 16.82 -7.76
C TYR A 99 -11.44 17.13 -6.33
N ILE A 100 -12.34 17.71 -5.56
CA ILE A 100 -12.20 17.97 -4.12
C ILE A 100 -13.30 17.20 -3.41
N PRO A 101 -12.97 16.18 -2.62
CA PRO A 101 -13.96 15.37 -1.91
C PRO A 101 -14.73 16.20 -0.87
N PRO A 102 -16.05 15.97 -0.71
CA PRO A 102 -16.85 16.58 0.34
C PRO A 102 -16.80 15.82 1.69
N TYR A 103 -16.06 14.71 1.77
CA TYR A 103 -15.94 13.85 2.95
C TYR A 103 -14.56 13.18 3.01
N ASP A 104 -14.20 12.70 4.19
CA ASP A 104 -13.00 11.90 4.40
C ASP A 104 -13.25 10.41 4.19
N CYS A 105 -12.27 9.70 3.64
CA CYS A 105 -12.16 8.25 3.76
C CYS A 105 -12.13 7.86 5.26
N THR A 106 -12.80 6.78 5.64
CA THR A 106 -12.86 6.33 7.05
C THR A 106 -11.47 6.16 7.67
N ALA A 107 -10.50 5.61 6.92
CA ALA A 107 -9.13 5.49 7.42
C ALA A 107 -8.50 6.87 7.71
N VAL A 108 -8.73 7.88 6.87
CA VAL A 108 -8.25 9.25 7.09
C VAL A 108 -8.91 9.88 8.31
N ALA A 109 -10.24 9.76 8.44
CA ALA A 109 -10.98 10.30 9.57
C ALA A 109 -10.52 9.67 10.91
N ARG A 110 -10.26 8.35 10.94
CA ARG A 110 -9.73 7.66 12.12
C ARG A 110 -8.32 8.12 12.49
N LEU A 111 -7.44 8.32 11.51
CA LEU A 111 -6.09 8.86 11.76
C LEU A 111 -6.15 10.25 12.40
N GLU A 112 -6.95 11.17 11.83
CA GLU A 112 -7.08 12.52 12.38
C GLU A 112 -7.75 12.55 13.77
N THR A 113 -8.74 11.69 14.00
CA THR A 113 -9.34 11.51 15.32
C THR A 113 -8.30 11.02 16.34
N ALA A 114 -7.36 10.18 15.91
CA ALA A 114 -6.23 9.74 16.71
C ALA A 114 -5.08 10.78 16.80
N GLY A 115 -5.26 11.98 16.25
CA GLY A 115 -4.32 13.11 16.41
C GLY A 115 -3.25 13.22 15.32
N ALA A 116 -3.34 12.43 14.25
CA ALA A 116 -2.38 12.51 13.15
C ALA A 116 -2.47 13.85 12.40
N VAL A 117 -1.34 14.38 11.95
CA VAL A 117 -1.22 15.59 11.16
C VAL A 117 -1.06 15.22 9.68
N VAL A 118 -2.12 15.37 8.89
CA VAL A 118 -2.14 14.98 7.47
C VAL A 118 -1.41 16.01 6.62
N LEU A 119 -0.20 15.69 6.14
CA LEU A 119 0.66 16.60 5.38
C LEU A 119 0.19 16.83 3.94
N GLY A 120 -0.40 15.82 3.31
CA GLY A 120 -0.82 15.91 1.91
C GLY A 120 -1.09 14.55 1.27
N LYS A 121 -1.29 14.62 -0.06
CA LYS A 121 -1.65 13.49 -0.93
C LYS A 121 -0.44 13.04 -1.71
N THR A 122 -0.06 11.77 -1.53
CA THR A 122 1.10 11.20 -2.24
C THR A 122 0.72 10.69 -3.62
N ASN A 123 1.65 10.84 -4.53
CA ASN A 123 1.55 10.39 -5.92
C ASN A 123 1.41 8.85 -5.99
N CYS A 124 0.75 8.38 -7.03
CA CYS A 124 0.50 6.96 -7.26
C CYS A 124 0.36 6.67 -8.75
N ASP A 125 0.46 5.42 -9.16
CA ASP A 125 -0.02 5.02 -10.47
C ASP A 125 -1.50 5.38 -10.61
N GLU A 126 -1.92 5.76 -11.80
CA GLU A 126 -3.28 6.21 -12.09
C GLU A 126 -4.33 5.16 -11.67
N PHE A 127 -5.28 5.55 -10.81
CA PHE A 127 -6.28 4.65 -10.19
C PHE A 127 -5.69 3.40 -9.53
N ALA A 128 -4.49 3.50 -8.97
CA ALA A 128 -3.74 2.39 -8.40
C ALA A 128 -3.39 1.28 -9.43
N MET A 129 -3.36 1.60 -10.72
CA MET A 129 -3.11 0.65 -11.82
C MET A 129 -1.66 0.75 -12.32
N GLY A 130 -0.76 0.05 -11.64
CA GLY A 130 0.65 -0.02 -11.97
C GLY A 130 1.48 -0.60 -10.83
N SER A 131 2.75 -0.87 -11.11
CA SER A 131 3.70 -1.47 -10.17
C SER A 131 5.03 -0.70 -10.12
N SER A 132 5.06 0.53 -10.67
CA SER A 132 6.29 1.33 -10.76
C SER A 132 6.13 2.80 -10.40
N ASN A 133 4.90 3.31 -10.34
CA ASN A 133 4.53 4.72 -10.21
C ASN A 133 4.93 5.59 -11.42
N GLU A 134 5.17 4.95 -12.56
CA GLU A 134 5.41 5.65 -13.83
C GLU A 134 4.10 6.02 -14.56
N ASN A 135 2.98 5.35 -14.21
CA ASN A 135 1.67 5.57 -14.82
C ASN A 135 0.88 6.74 -14.21
N SER A 136 1.47 7.56 -13.37
CA SER A 136 0.81 8.77 -12.88
C SER A 136 0.48 9.72 -14.03
N GLY A 137 -0.73 10.27 -14.05
CA GLY A 137 -1.15 11.30 -15.01
C GLY A 137 -0.42 12.64 -14.86
N PHE A 138 0.41 12.83 -13.82
CA PHE A 138 1.12 14.08 -13.51
C PHE A 138 2.62 13.96 -13.78
N HIS A 139 3.32 13.14 -13.04
CA HIS A 139 4.75 12.88 -13.19
C HIS A 139 5.10 11.54 -12.52
N PRO A 140 6.16 10.84 -12.93
CA PRO A 140 6.65 9.66 -12.24
C PRO A 140 7.22 10.03 -10.87
N VAL A 141 7.23 9.05 -9.95
CA VAL A 141 7.97 9.15 -8.69
C VAL A 141 9.33 8.46 -8.86
N ARG A 142 10.35 9.00 -8.22
CA ARG A 142 11.71 8.45 -8.20
C ARG A 142 12.01 7.78 -6.87
N ASN A 143 12.80 6.71 -6.92
CA ASN A 143 13.21 6.01 -5.71
C ASN A 143 14.23 6.85 -4.93
N PRO A 144 14.02 7.13 -3.62
CA PRO A 144 15.00 7.89 -2.82
C PRO A 144 16.37 7.21 -2.68
N ARG A 145 16.45 5.90 -2.90
CA ARG A 145 17.71 5.14 -2.85
C ARG A 145 18.57 5.32 -4.11
N ASP A 146 17.90 5.48 -5.26
CA ASP A 146 18.52 5.82 -6.55
C ASP A 146 17.48 6.52 -7.43
N LEU A 147 17.69 7.81 -7.70
CA LEU A 147 16.75 8.64 -8.46
C LEU A 147 16.54 8.20 -9.93
N ASN A 148 17.34 7.27 -10.44
CA ASN A 148 17.16 6.68 -11.77
C ASN A 148 16.30 5.43 -11.77
N ARG A 149 15.80 5.03 -10.58
CA ARG A 149 14.99 3.81 -10.41
C ARG A 149 13.58 4.13 -9.94
N VAL A 150 12.70 3.16 -10.16
CA VAL A 150 11.31 3.24 -9.73
C VAL A 150 11.21 3.02 -8.21
N PRO A 151 10.30 3.70 -7.51
CA PRO A 151 10.03 3.42 -6.08
C PRO A 151 9.16 2.18 -5.89
N GLY A 152 8.72 1.55 -6.99
CA GLY A 152 7.62 0.62 -6.99
C GLY A 152 6.24 1.32 -7.03
N GLY A 153 5.19 0.54 -7.08
CA GLY A 153 3.81 1.05 -7.19
C GLY A 153 2.76 0.00 -6.83
N SER A 154 1.55 0.48 -6.73
CA SER A 154 1.09 1.84 -7.06
C SER A 154 1.23 2.86 -5.92
N SER A 155 1.66 2.48 -4.69
CA SER A 155 1.87 3.42 -3.57
C SER A 155 3.31 3.96 -3.52
N GLY A 156 3.96 4.18 -4.68
CA GLY A 156 5.35 4.60 -4.77
C GLY A 156 5.62 5.94 -4.09
N GLY A 157 4.71 6.92 -4.23
CA GLY A 157 4.82 8.21 -3.54
C GLY A 157 4.76 8.06 -2.01
N SER A 158 3.92 7.16 -1.49
CA SER A 158 3.83 6.89 -0.05
C SER A 158 5.11 6.23 0.49
N ALA A 159 5.64 5.22 -0.23
CA ALA A 159 6.89 4.57 0.14
C ALA A 159 8.08 5.54 0.08
N ALA A 160 8.18 6.32 -1.00
CA ALA A 160 9.23 7.32 -1.17
C ALA A 160 9.16 8.42 -0.10
N ALA A 161 7.97 8.90 0.26
CA ALA A 161 7.80 9.91 1.31
C ALA A 161 8.31 9.43 2.68
N VAL A 162 8.04 8.18 3.06
CA VAL A 162 8.53 7.58 4.30
C VAL A 162 10.04 7.34 4.23
N ALA A 163 10.54 6.79 3.12
CA ALA A 163 11.96 6.46 2.95
C ALA A 163 12.88 7.69 2.92
N SER A 164 12.35 8.87 2.55
CA SER A 164 13.08 10.14 2.48
C SER A 164 12.80 11.09 3.64
N ASP A 165 12.18 10.61 4.73
CA ASP A 165 11.85 11.43 5.89
C ASP A 165 10.91 12.61 5.59
N MET A 166 10.07 12.51 4.57
CA MET A 166 9.03 13.48 4.24
C MET A 166 7.67 13.17 4.92
N ALA A 167 7.56 12.04 5.59
CA ALA A 167 6.49 11.67 6.49
C ALA A 167 7.00 10.64 7.50
N VAL A 168 6.44 10.61 8.71
CA VAL A 168 6.76 9.54 9.70
C VAL A 168 6.17 8.22 9.23
N VAL A 169 4.91 8.25 8.80
CA VAL A 169 4.18 7.12 8.23
C VAL A 169 3.33 7.58 7.06
N ALA A 170 2.91 6.66 6.22
CA ALA A 170 1.96 6.95 5.14
C ALA A 170 0.90 5.86 5.03
N LEU A 171 -0.28 6.21 4.48
CA LEU A 171 -1.23 5.22 3.99
C LEU A 171 -0.99 4.93 2.52
N GLY A 172 -1.05 3.66 2.18
CA GLY A 172 -1.10 3.13 0.82
C GLY A 172 -2.38 2.34 0.55
N SER A 173 -2.55 1.88 -0.69
CA SER A 173 -3.54 0.86 -1.04
C SER A 173 -2.85 -0.30 -1.73
N ASP A 174 -3.32 -1.52 -1.48
CA ASP A 174 -2.80 -2.76 -2.03
C ASP A 174 -3.93 -3.53 -2.71
N THR A 175 -3.74 -3.93 -3.95
CA THR A 175 -4.70 -4.66 -4.76
C THR A 175 -4.05 -5.89 -5.40
N GLY A 176 -2.73 -5.84 -5.54
CA GLY A 176 -1.90 -6.90 -6.10
C GLY A 176 -0.43 -6.82 -5.63
N GLY A 177 -0.14 -6.05 -4.58
CA GLY A 177 1.20 -5.82 -4.06
C GLY A 177 1.54 -4.36 -3.82
N SER A 178 0.59 -3.45 -4.07
CA SER A 178 0.85 -2.00 -4.18
C SER A 178 1.19 -1.27 -2.86
N ILE A 179 1.28 -1.94 -1.73
CA ILE A 179 1.91 -1.48 -0.48
C ILE A 179 3.24 -2.21 -0.29
N ARG A 180 3.21 -3.55 -0.39
CA ARG A 180 4.34 -4.43 -0.05
C ARG A 180 5.50 -4.30 -1.01
N GLN A 181 5.24 -4.25 -2.32
CA GLN A 181 6.27 -4.13 -3.35
C GLN A 181 6.99 -2.77 -3.29
N PRO A 182 6.31 -1.59 -3.25
CA PRO A 182 7.02 -0.32 -3.11
C PRO A 182 7.72 -0.18 -1.75
N ALA A 183 7.21 -0.80 -0.68
CA ALA A 183 7.92 -0.88 0.60
C ALA A 183 9.26 -1.62 0.45
N SER A 184 9.26 -2.78 -0.23
CA SER A 184 10.48 -3.53 -0.55
C SER A 184 11.48 -2.69 -1.35
N PHE A 185 11.04 -2.00 -2.40
CA PHE A 185 11.90 -1.21 -3.28
C PHE A 185 12.49 0.04 -2.64
N CYS A 186 11.78 0.65 -1.68
CA CYS A 186 12.24 1.83 -0.96
C CYS A 186 12.94 1.51 0.37
N GLY A 187 12.92 0.26 0.84
CA GLY A 187 13.54 -0.16 2.08
C GLY A 187 12.77 0.31 3.32
N VAL A 188 11.44 0.21 3.29
CA VAL A 188 10.54 0.52 4.41
C VAL A 188 9.62 -0.67 4.70
N VAL A 189 8.90 -0.62 5.80
CA VAL A 189 7.87 -1.60 6.16
C VAL A 189 6.57 -1.26 5.45
N GLY A 190 5.93 -2.26 4.82
CA GLY A 190 4.61 -2.12 4.21
C GLY A 190 3.68 -3.25 4.62
N LEU A 191 2.54 -2.91 5.21
CA LEU A 191 1.58 -3.88 5.73
C LEU A 191 0.25 -3.81 4.98
N MET A 192 -0.11 -4.90 4.33
CA MET A 192 -1.45 -5.15 3.79
C MET A 192 -2.24 -5.97 4.82
N PRO A 193 -3.33 -5.45 5.40
CA PRO A 193 -4.17 -6.21 6.31
C PRO A 193 -5.05 -7.22 5.56
N THR A 194 -5.73 -8.10 6.28
CA THR A 194 -6.79 -8.96 5.74
C THR A 194 -7.88 -8.12 5.07
N TYR A 195 -8.43 -8.62 3.95
CA TYR A 195 -9.58 -7.99 3.30
C TYR A 195 -10.75 -7.81 4.29
N GLY A 196 -11.23 -6.57 4.38
CA GLY A 196 -12.27 -6.19 5.32
C GLY A 196 -11.78 -5.85 6.75
N ARG A 197 -10.50 -5.97 7.08
CA ARG A 197 -9.96 -5.49 8.37
C ARG A 197 -10.01 -3.97 8.48
N VAL A 198 -9.83 -3.26 7.38
CA VAL A 198 -9.91 -1.80 7.27
C VAL A 198 -11.03 -1.43 6.29
N SER A 199 -11.85 -0.45 6.67
CA SER A 199 -12.92 0.06 5.80
C SER A 199 -12.36 0.66 4.51
N ARG A 200 -13.03 0.39 3.39
CA ARG A 200 -12.77 0.96 2.07
C ARG A 200 -13.68 2.15 1.74
N TYR A 201 -14.53 2.60 2.67
CA TYR A 201 -15.36 3.78 2.45
C TYR A 201 -14.49 5.00 2.17
N GLY A 202 -14.73 5.66 1.05
CA GLY A 202 -13.95 6.81 0.58
C GLY A 202 -12.65 6.47 -0.16
N LEU A 203 -12.31 5.17 -0.32
CA LEU A 203 -11.28 4.72 -1.24
C LEU A 203 -11.81 4.78 -2.68
N ILE A 204 -11.10 5.45 -3.58
CA ILE A 204 -11.39 5.43 -5.02
C ILE A 204 -11.03 4.02 -5.52
N ALA A 205 -12.06 3.27 -5.93
CA ALA A 205 -11.93 1.86 -6.21
C ALA A 205 -11.16 1.56 -7.50
N PHE A 206 -10.19 0.66 -7.40
CA PHE A 206 -9.63 -0.07 -8.54
C PHE A 206 -10.39 -1.39 -8.73
N ALA A 207 -10.20 -2.35 -7.82
CA ALA A 207 -10.86 -3.65 -7.86
C ALA A 207 -11.49 -3.94 -6.49
N SER A 208 -12.81 -3.78 -6.39
CA SER A 208 -13.55 -3.73 -5.13
C SER A 208 -13.41 -4.99 -4.27
N SER A 209 -13.14 -6.16 -4.87
CA SER A 209 -12.94 -7.42 -4.15
C SER A 209 -11.48 -7.68 -3.74
N LEU A 210 -10.55 -6.76 -4.08
CA LEU A 210 -9.11 -6.91 -3.87
C LEU A 210 -8.48 -5.70 -3.17
N ASP A 211 -9.10 -4.52 -3.23
CA ASP A 211 -8.51 -3.29 -2.68
C ASP A 211 -8.41 -3.34 -1.14
N HIS A 212 -7.21 -3.02 -0.63
CA HIS A 212 -6.91 -2.90 0.81
C HIS A 212 -6.31 -1.52 1.09
N ILE A 213 -6.51 -0.99 2.30
CA ILE A 213 -5.78 0.17 2.82
C ILE A 213 -4.85 -0.32 3.94
N GLY A 214 -3.60 0.12 3.91
CA GLY A 214 -2.64 -0.23 4.94
C GLY A 214 -1.48 0.75 5.06
N PRO A 215 -0.68 0.65 6.14
CA PRO A 215 0.42 1.55 6.42
C PRO A 215 1.70 1.21 5.67
N LEU A 216 2.47 2.28 5.40
CA LEU A 216 3.90 2.25 5.14
C LEU A 216 4.61 3.01 6.28
N ALA A 217 5.66 2.44 6.85
CA ALA A 217 6.35 2.97 8.02
C ALA A 217 7.84 2.60 8.00
N LYS A 218 8.64 3.20 8.87
CA LYS A 218 10.04 2.82 9.04
C LYS A 218 10.22 1.60 9.91
N THR A 219 9.28 1.37 10.84
CA THR A 219 9.34 0.26 11.79
C THR A 219 8.05 -0.56 11.78
N VAL A 220 8.17 -1.83 12.15
CA VAL A 220 7.02 -2.73 12.32
C VAL A 220 6.08 -2.21 13.41
N LYS A 221 6.63 -1.62 14.48
CA LYS A 221 5.83 -1.04 15.56
C LYS A 221 4.97 0.13 15.09
N ASP A 222 5.52 1.02 14.27
CA ASP A 222 4.76 2.15 13.71
C ASP A 222 3.65 1.64 12.77
N ALA A 223 3.91 0.62 11.96
CA ALA A 223 2.89 -0.02 11.15
C ALA A 223 1.77 -0.63 11.99
N ALA A 224 2.10 -1.27 13.12
CA ALA A 224 1.13 -1.84 14.06
C ALA A 224 0.25 -0.77 14.71
N ILE A 225 0.82 0.36 15.14
CA ILE A 225 0.09 1.50 15.72
C ILE A 225 -0.90 2.08 14.70
N VAL A 226 -0.46 2.28 13.45
CA VAL A 226 -1.32 2.81 12.38
C VAL A 226 -2.43 1.80 12.06
N LEU A 227 -2.12 0.51 11.88
CA LEU A 227 -3.14 -0.51 11.61
C LEU A 227 -4.19 -0.56 12.73
N ARG A 228 -3.78 -0.57 14.01
CA ARG A 228 -4.69 -0.53 15.14
C ARG A 228 -5.65 0.66 15.08
N THR A 229 -5.15 1.80 14.64
CA THR A 229 -5.92 3.05 14.53
C THR A 229 -6.98 3.00 13.43
N ILE A 230 -6.64 2.44 12.25
CA ILE A 230 -7.54 2.47 11.09
C ILE A 230 -8.44 1.23 10.97
N ALA A 231 -8.12 0.13 11.67
CA ALA A 231 -8.85 -1.14 11.62
C ALA A 231 -10.22 -1.07 12.31
N GLY A 232 -11.08 -2.03 11.99
CA GLY A 232 -12.38 -2.27 12.63
C GLY A 232 -13.57 -1.95 11.74
N ARG A 233 -14.74 -2.44 12.20
CA ARG A 233 -16.00 -2.33 11.46
C ARG A 233 -16.37 -0.88 11.15
N ASP A 234 -16.97 -0.71 9.97
CA ASP A 234 -17.55 0.55 9.50
C ASP A 234 -18.94 0.28 8.90
N ALA A 235 -19.97 0.95 9.40
CA ALA A 235 -21.32 0.85 8.88
C ALA A 235 -21.44 1.35 7.43
N MET A 236 -20.51 2.20 6.98
CA MET A 236 -20.46 2.73 5.62
C MET A 236 -19.81 1.76 4.61
N ASP A 237 -19.14 0.72 5.10
CA ASP A 237 -18.56 -0.35 4.26
C ASP A 237 -19.06 -1.72 4.73
N PRO A 238 -20.06 -2.31 4.03
CA PRO A 238 -20.61 -3.61 4.41
C PRO A 238 -19.61 -4.77 4.26
N THR A 239 -18.47 -4.55 3.60
CA THR A 239 -17.41 -5.56 3.49
C THR A 239 -16.44 -5.54 4.68
N SER A 240 -16.51 -4.51 5.55
CA SER A 240 -15.69 -4.45 6.75
C SER A 240 -16.13 -5.51 7.77
N ALA A 241 -15.15 -6.28 8.26
CA ALA A 241 -15.40 -7.41 9.17
C ALA A 241 -15.87 -6.94 10.56
N ASP A 242 -16.88 -7.62 11.09
CA ASP A 242 -17.36 -7.42 12.47
C ASP A 242 -16.57 -8.30 13.44
N LEU A 243 -15.28 -8.00 13.57
CA LEU A 243 -14.35 -8.71 14.42
C LEU A 243 -13.58 -7.71 15.31
N PRO A 244 -13.30 -8.07 16.57
CA PRO A 244 -12.49 -7.25 17.45
C PRO A 244 -11.13 -6.89 16.80
N VAL A 245 -10.65 -5.68 17.06
CA VAL A 245 -9.31 -5.25 16.68
C VAL A 245 -8.35 -5.57 17.83
N PRO A 246 -7.37 -6.46 17.63
CA PRO A 246 -6.37 -6.77 18.64
C PRO A 246 -5.52 -5.57 19.02
N ASP A 247 -4.90 -5.61 20.20
CA ASP A 247 -3.79 -4.72 20.53
C ASP A 247 -2.52 -5.24 19.84
N TYR A 248 -2.34 -4.87 18.57
CA TYR A 248 -1.20 -5.32 17.78
C TYR A 248 0.14 -4.95 18.43
N VAL A 249 0.23 -3.83 19.13
CA VAL A 249 1.48 -3.39 19.80
C VAL A 249 1.82 -4.30 20.96
N ALA A 250 0.83 -4.70 21.78
CA ALA A 250 1.05 -5.63 22.89
C ALA A 250 1.43 -7.05 22.43
N GLU A 251 1.16 -7.39 21.17
CA GLU A 251 1.51 -8.70 20.59
C GLU A 251 2.94 -8.78 20.06
N LEU A 252 3.63 -7.64 19.83
CA LEU A 252 4.93 -7.58 19.16
C LEU A 252 6.03 -8.31 19.93
N ASP A 253 6.07 -8.14 21.26
CA ASP A 253 7.14 -8.68 22.11
C ASP A 253 6.91 -10.14 22.53
N LYS A 254 5.83 -10.79 22.07
CA LYS A 254 5.59 -12.20 22.33
C LYS A 254 6.65 -13.06 21.64
N PRO A 255 7.11 -14.15 22.28
CA PRO A 255 8.17 -14.98 21.71
C PRO A 255 7.74 -15.64 20.39
N VAL A 256 8.67 -15.69 19.43
CA VAL A 256 8.48 -16.37 18.12
C VAL A 256 9.01 -17.82 18.15
N ARG A 257 9.71 -18.22 19.21
CA ARG A 257 10.25 -19.58 19.36
C ARG A 257 9.14 -20.63 19.25
N GLY A 258 9.37 -21.64 18.39
CA GLY A 258 8.42 -22.72 18.15
C GLY A 258 7.34 -22.41 17.12
N LEU A 259 7.25 -21.16 16.59
CA LEU A 259 6.38 -20.87 15.46
C LEU A 259 6.89 -21.58 14.21
N LYS A 260 5.95 -22.16 13.44
CA LYS A 260 6.22 -22.84 12.18
C LYS A 260 6.09 -21.86 11.02
N LEU A 261 7.18 -21.62 10.30
CA LEU A 261 7.21 -20.75 9.15
C LEU A 261 7.30 -21.58 7.86
N GLY A 262 6.30 -21.44 7.01
CA GLY A 262 6.24 -22.13 5.72
C GLY A 262 7.15 -21.49 4.69
N VAL A 263 7.86 -22.29 3.91
CA VAL A 263 8.61 -21.86 2.73
C VAL A 263 8.08 -22.64 1.54
N ALA A 264 7.45 -21.89 0.60
CA ALA A 264 6.86 -22.49 -0.60
C ALA A 264 7.86 -22.46 -1.74
N LYS A 265 8.18 -23.64 -2.31
CA LYS A 265 9.15 -23.79 -3.41
C LYS A 265 8.78 -22.94 -4.64
N GLU A 266 7.50 -22.70 -4.86
CA GLU A 266 6.96 -21.94 -5.97
C GLU A 266 7.43 -20.48 -6.00
N TYR A 267 7.82 -19.92 -4.86
CA TYR A 267 8.38 -18.55 -4.75
C TYR A 267 9.90 -18.49 -4.90
N PHE A 268 10.58 -19.63 -4.97
CA PHE A 268 12.03 -19.73 -5.14
C PHE A 268 12.42 -20.40 -6.49
N GLY A 269 11.52 -20.29 -7.47
CA GLY A 269 11.70 -20.85 -8.80
C GLY A 269 12.57 -20.03 -9.74
N GLU A 270 12.37 -20.25 -11.04
CA GLU A 270 12.98 -19.50 -12.14
C GLU A 270 12.46 -18.05 -12.14
N GLY A 271 13.32 -17.08 -12.53
CA GLY A 271 13.00 -15.66 -12.56
C GLY A 271 13.25 -14.89 -11.26
N LEU A 272 13.57 -15.57 -10.14
CA LEU A 272 14.00 -14.92 -8.91
C LEU A 272 15.49 -14.53 -9.02
N ASP A 273 15.77 -13.23 -8.87
CA ASP A 273 17.13 -12.70 -8.85
C ASP A 273 18.00 -13.34 -7.79
N GLY A 274 19.27 -13.59 -8.09
CA GLY A 274 20.20 -14.29 -7.21
C GLY A 274 20.52 -13.55 -5.91
N GLU A 275 20.60 -12.21 -5.94
CA GLU A 275 20.86 -11.40 -4.75
C GLU A 275 19.61 -11.33 -3.87
N VAL A 276 18.41 -11.26 -4.48
CA VAL A 276 17.13 -11.33 -3.75
C VAL A 276 17.00 -12.70 -3.07
N ARG A 277 17.26 -13.80 -3.79
CA ARG A 277 17.27 -15.15 -3.22
C ARG A 277 18.17 -15.24 -2.00
N GLN A 278 19.43 -14.83 -2.14
CA GLN A 278 20.44 -14.92 -1.08
C GLN A 278 20.02 -14.12 0.17
N ALA A 279 19.49 -12.90 -0.02
CA ALA A 279 19.05 -12.06 1.10
C ALA A 279 17.85 -12.67 1.84
N VAL A 280 16.88 -13.21 1.11
CA VAL A 280 15.69 -13.83 1.71
C VAL A 280 16.04 -15.16 2.39
N GLU A 281 16.90 -15.98 1.81
CA GLU A 281 17.39 -17.21 2.44
C GLU A 281 18.16 -16.90 3.74
N ALA A 282 19.00 -15.86 3.75
CA ALA A 282 19.67 -15.39 4.97
C ALA A 282 18.68 -14.90 6.03
N ALA A 283 17.61 -14.22 5.63
CA ALA A 283 16.55 -13.81 6.55
C ALA A 283 15.79 -15.00 7.15
N ILE A 284 15.52 -16.05 6.36
CA ILE A 284 14.92 -17.30 6.82
C ILE A 284 15.82 -18.00 7.85
N GLU A 285 17.13 -18.12 7.59
CA GLU A 285 18.08 -18.69 8.55
C GLU A 285 18.17 -17.87 9.85
N LYS A 286 18.04 -16.52 9.76
CA LYS A 286 17.98 -15.66 10.94
C LYS A 286 16.73 -15.95 11.78
N LEU A 287 15.53 -16.07 11.16
CA LEU A 287 14.30 -16.45 11.84
C LEU A 287 14.40 -17.83 12.50
N LYS A 288 15.06 -18.78 11.85
CA LYS A 288 15.38 -20.10 12.42
C LYS A 288 16.31 -19.97 13.63
N GLY A 289 17.31 -19.08 13.57
CA GLY A 289 18.18 -18.74 14.71
C GLY A 289 17.41 -18.15 15.91
N LEU A 290 16.31 -17.45 15.69
CA LEU A 290 15.40 -16.98 16.74
C LEU A 290 14.49 -18.08 17.31
N GLY A 291 14.60 -19.30 16.78
CA GLY A 291 13.89 -20.49 17.27
C GLY A 291 12.60 -20.81 16.53
N CYS A 292 12.35 -20.21 15.37
CA CYS A 292 11.27 -20.64 14.49
C CYS A 292 11.61 -21.98 13.80
N GLU A 293 10.58 -22.78 13.52
CA GLU A 293 10.70 -24.02 12.74
C GLU A 293 10.41 -23.71 11.27
N ILE A 294 11.34 -24.06 10.38
CA ILE A 294 11.14 -23.89 8.92
C ILE A 294 10.54 -25.15 8.33
N VAL A 295 9.36 -25.01 7.73
CA VAL A 295 8.56 -26.11 7.20
C VAL A 295 8.35 -25.94 5.69
N PRO A 296 8.72 -26.91 4.84
CA PRO A 296 8.39 -26.84 3.42
C PRO A 296 6.87 -26.95 3.20
N VAL A 297 6.32 -26.05 2.41
CA VAL A 297 4.92 -26.07 1.98
C VAL A 297 4.83 -25.95 0.46
N SER A 298 3.67 -26.17 -0.11
CA SER A 298 3.42 -26.03 -1.56
C SER A 298 2.16 -25.21 -1.79
N LEU A 299 2.22 -24.34 -2.78
CA LEU A 299 1.12 -23.50 -3.29
C LEU A 299 0.96 -23.76 -4.80
N PRO A 300 0.48 -24.95 -5.20
CA PRO A 300 0.61 -25.48 -6.56
C PRO A 300 -0.09 -24.63 -7.64
N HIS A 301 -1.10 -23.81 -7.27
CA HIS A 301 -1.81 -22.97 -8.22
C HIS A 301 -1.18 -21.57 -8.41
N THR A 302 -0.05 -21.25 -7.77
CA THR A 302 0.64 -19.95 -7.86
C THR A 302 0.90 -19.51 -9.31
N SER A 303 1.21 -20.44 -10.22
CA SER A 303 1.43 -20.13 -11.65
C SER A 303 0.22 -19.52 -12.36
N TYR A 304 -0.98 -19.69 -11.82
CA TYR A 304 -2.21 -19.10 -12.35
C TYR A 304 -2.54 -17.74 -11.72
N ALA A 305 -1.76 -17.24 -10.76
CA ALA A 305 -2.11 -16.04 -10.00
C ALA A 305 -2.16 -14.78 -10.89
N ILE A 306 -1.12 -14.53 -11.70
CA ILE A 306 -1.05 -13.36 -12.58
C ILE A 306 -2.23 -13.32 -13.58
N PRO A 307 -2.50 -14.36 -14.40
CA PRO A 307 -3.66 -14.32 -15.29
C PRO A 307 -4.99 -14.22 -14.56
N THR A 308 -5.14 -14.86 -13.39
CA THR A 308 -6.35 -14.75 -12.58
C THR A 308 -6.56 -13.33 -12.07
N TYR A 309 -5.52 -12.72 -11.53
CA TYR A 309 -5.56 -11.34 -11.04
C TYR A 309 -5.96 -10.36 -12.15
N TYR A 310 -5.31 -10.44 -13.32
CA TYR A 310 -5.62 -9.50 -14.40
C TYR A 310 -7.02 -9.69 -14.97
N LEU A 311 -7.58 -10.89 -14.97
CA LEU A 311 -8.98 -11.10 -15.38
C LEU A 311 -9.96 -10.53 -14.35
N VAL A 312 -9.75 -10.79 -13.06
CA VAL A 312 -10.63 -10.28 -11.99
C VAL A 312 -10.50 -8.78 -11.84
N ALA A 313 -9.29 -8.27 -11.66
CA ALA A 313 -9.03 -6.86 -11.38
C ALA A 313 -9.45 -5.95 -12.54
N THR A 314 -9.18 -6.34 -13.80
CA THR A 314 -9.58 -5.52 -14.96
C THR A 314 -11.09 -5.55 -15.18
N ALA A 315 -11.76 -6.68 -14.94
CA ALA A 315 -13.21 -6.78 -14.99
C ALA A 315 -13.88 -5.83 -13.99
N GLU A 316 -13.41 -5.84 -12.74
CA GLU A 316 -13.91 -4.93 -11.70
C GLU A 316 -13.57 -3.47 -12.00
N ALA A 317 -12.35 -3.19 -12.50
CA ALA A 317 -11.94 -1.85 -12.93
C ALA A 317 -12.84 -1.27 -14.01
N SER A 318 -13.19 -2.06 -15.04
CA SER A 318 -14.07 -1.62 -16.12
C SER A 318 -15.43 -1.16 -15.60
N SER A 319 -15.99 -1.86 -14.61
CA SER A 319 -17.23 -1.49 -13.93
C SER A 319 -17.06 -0.29 -13.01
N ASN A 320 -16.01 -0.28 -12.17
CA ASN A 320 -15.76 0.80 -11.20
C ASN A 320 -15.46 2.13 -11.88
N LEU A 321 -14.70 2.14 -12.98
CA LEU A 321 -14.33 3.37 -13.68
C LEU A 321 -15.41 3.87 -14.68
N ALA A 322 -16.49 3.12 -14.86
CA ALA A 322 -17.62 3.54 -15.69
C ALA A 322 -18.28 4.86 -15.21
N ARG A 323 -18.18 5.15 -13.91
CA ARG A 323 -18.73 6.36 -13.27
C ARG A 323 -18.02 7.67 -13.66
N TYR A 324 -16.82 7.61 -14.20
CA TYR A 324 -16.05 8.79 -14.62
C TYR A 324 -16.34 9.09 -16.10
N ASP A 325 -17.42 9.82 -16.33
CA ASP A 325 -18.04 10.01 -17.65
C ASP A 325 -18.14 11.49 -18.09
N GLY A 326 -17.62 12.42 -17.27
CA GLY A 326 -17.69 13.85 -17.53
C GLY A 326 -18.98 14.54 -17.04
N VAL A 327 -19.89 13.80 -16.33
CA VAL A 327 -21.17 14.36 -15.88
C VAL A 327 -21.08 14.97 -14.48
N ARG A 328 -20.62 14.19 -13.49
CA ARG A 328 -20.69 14.62 -12.08
C ARG A 328 -19.36 15.18 -11.56
N TYR A 329 -18.42 14.32 -11.23
CA TYR A 329 -17.21 14.66 -10.49
C TYR A 329 -15.91 14.48 -11.27
N SER A 330 -16.00 14.10 -12.52
CA SER A 330 -14.85 14.01 -13.42
C SER A 330 -14.73 15.25 -14.33
N ASN A 331 -13.53 15.48 -14.85
CA ASN A 331 -13.30 16.49 -15.88
C ASN A 331 -14.17 16.20 -17.11
N ARG A 332 -14.70 17.25 -17.70
CA ARG A 332 -15.47 17.20 -18.95
C ARG A 332 -14.62 17.77 -20.09
N ALA A 333 -14.58 17.09 -21.23
CA ALA A 333 -13.96 17.58 -22.45
C ALA A 333 -14.65 18.88 -22.93
N ASN A 334 -13.87 19.82 -23.42
CA ASN A 334 -14.38 21.09 -23.94
C ASN A 334 -14.89 20.94 -25.38
N GLY A 335 -15.83 21.82 -25.79
CA GLY A 335 -16.32 21.92 -27.16
C GLY A 335 -17.07 20.70 -27.67
N VAL A 336 -17.62 19.86 -26.81
CA VAL A 336 -18.44 18.69 -27.16
C VAL A 336 -19.82 19.10 -27.61
N LYS A 337 -20.36 18.47 -28.64
CA LYS A 337 -21.66 18.78 -29.24
C LYS A 337 -22.77 17.80 -28.88
N THR A 338 -22.38 16.55 -28.54
CA THR A 338 -23.34 15.49 -28.21
C THR A 338 -22.96 14.80 -26.90
N LEU A 339 -23.93 14.14 -26.26
CA LEU A 339 -23.71 13.35 -25.05
C LEU A 339 -22.70 12.21 -25.29
N SER A 340 -22.81 11.52 -26.40
CA SER A 340 -21.87 10.45 -26.79
C SER A 340 -20.44 10.98 -26.99
N GLU A 341 -20.29 12.13 -27.62
CA GLU A 341 -18.99 12.78 -27.78
C GLU A 341 -18.42 13.20 -26.43
N MET A 342 -19.25 13.75 -25.54
CA MET A 342 -18.84 14.13 -24.19
C MET A 342 -18.26 12.92 -23.42
N TYR A 343 -18.97 11.80 -23.40
CA TYR A 343 -18.48 10.58 -22.71
C TYR A 343 -17.17 10.10 -23.30
N ARG A 344 -17.10 9.93 -24.62
CA ARG A 344 -15.92 9.39 -25.29
C ARG A 344 -14.70 10.30 -25.09
N ARG A 345 -14.81 11.59 -25.35
CA ARG A 345 -13.70 12.52 -25.26
C ARG A 345 -13.26 12.77 -23.83
N SER A 346 -14.19 12.90 -22.88
CA SER A 346 -13.82 13.07 -21.46
C SER A 346 -13.01 11.90 -20.94
N ARG A 347 -13.38 10.68 -21.31
CA ARG A 347 -12.65 9.46 -20.93
C ARG A 347 -11.32 9.33 -21.70
N ASP A 348 -11.30 9.66 -22.97
CA ASP A 348 -10.10 9.58 -23.80
C ASP A 348 -9.03 10.62 -23.39
N GLU A 349 -9.43 11.85 -23.13
CA GLU A 349 -8.54 12.93 -22.68
C GLU A 349 -8.13 12.76 -21.21
N GLY A 350 -8.98 12.12 -20.39
CA GLY A 350 -8.83 12.03 -18.95
C GLY A 350 -8.07 10.81 -18.43
N PHE A 351 -8.17 9.65 -19.11
CA PHE A 351 -7.50 8.42 -18.72
C PHE A 351 -6.18 8.20 -19.47
N GLY A 352 -5.16 7.73 -18.74
CA GLY A 352 -3.90 7.29 -19.29
C GLY A 352 -3.96 5.94 -20.02
N ALA A 353 -2.89 5.59 -20.70
CA ALA A 353 -2.83 4.42 -21.58
C ALA A 353 -3.06 3.09 -20.84
N GLU A 354 -2.46 2.91 -19.66
CA GLU A 354 -2.61 1.67 -18.88
C GLU A 354 -4.04 1.49 -18.36
N VAL A 355 -4.66 2.55 -17.87
CA VAL A 355 -6.06 2.53 -17.42
C VAL A 355 -7.00 2.18 -18.57
N LYS A 356 -6.81 2.79 -19.75
CA LYS A 356 -7.58 2.45 -20.96
C LYS A 356 -7.42 0.99 -21.34
N ARG A 357 -6.20 0.45 -21.31
CA ARG A 357 -5.90 -0.96 -21.59
C ARG A 357 -6.67 -1.87 -20.65
N ARG A 358 -6.62 -1.63 -19.34
CA ARG A 358 -7.31 -2.45 -18.34
C ARG A 358 -8.83 -2.34 -18.44
N ILE A 359 -9.39 -1.17 -18.72
CA ILE A 359 -10.82 -1.01 -18.99
C ILE A 359 -11.24 -1.84 -20.21
N MET A 360 -10.48 -1.82 -21.30
CA MET A 360 -10.79 -2.60 -22.50
C MET A 360 -10.71 -4.11 -22.23
N LEU A 361 -9.67 -4.59 -21.57
CA LEU A 361 -9.51 -6.00 -21.18
C LEU A 361 -10.67 -6.46 -20.29
N GLY A 362 -11.04 -5.67 -19.29
CA GLY A 362 -12.14 -5.98 -18.38
C GLY A 362 -13.50 -5.97 -19.08
N THR A 363 -13.74 -5.02 -19.95
CA THR A 363 -14.96 -4.97 -20.76
C THR A 363 -15.07 -6.20 -21.67
N TYR A 364 -13.97 -6.62 -22.27
CA TYR A 364 -13.93 -7.86 -23.08
C TYR A 364 -14.21 -9.10 -22.22
N ALA A 365 -13.56 -9.24 -21.07
CA ALA A 365 -13.75 -10.37 -20.17
C ALA A 365 -15.20 -10.50 -19.64
N LEU A 366 -15.92 -9.37 -19.53
CA LEU A 366 -17.33 -9.33 -19.09
C LEU A 366 -18.35 -9.38 -20.23
N SER A 367 -17.90 -9.37 -21.49
CA SER A 367 -18.82 -9.33 -22.64
C SER A 367 -19.54 -10.68 -22.85
N ALA A 368 -20.67 -10.63 -23.55
CA ALA A 368 -21.48 -11.81 -23.84
C ALA A 368 -20.66 -12.87 -24.60
N GLY A 369 -20.75 -14.12 -24.15
CA GLY A 369 -19.98 -15.26 -24.68
C GLY A 369 -18.57 -15.42 -24.08
N TYR A 370 -18.03 -14.43 -23.37
CA TYR A 370 -16.71 -14.49 -22.75
C TYR A 370 -16.74 -14.51 -21.22
N TYR A 371 -17.84 -14.07 -20.60
CA TYR A 371 -17.99 -14.02 -19.16
C TYR A 371 -17.68 -15.36 -18.46
N ASP A 372 -18.28 -16.45 -18.94
CA ASP A 372 -18.06 -17.78 -18.35
C ASP A 372 -16.66 -18.31 -18.61
N ALA A 373 -16.12 -18.05 -19.82
CA ALA A 373 -14.82 -18.53 -20.24
C ALA A 373 -13.66 -17.83 -19.53
N TYR A 374 -13.81 -16.57 -19.17
CA TYR A 374 -12.75 -15.76 -18.56
C TYR A 374 -13.05 -15.40 -17.10
N TYR A 375 -14.06 -14.56 -16.84
CA TYR A 375 -14.30 -14.03 -15.50
C TYR A 375 -14.72 -15.12 -14.51
N LEU A 376 -15.72 -15.92 -14.85
CA LEU A 376 -16.18 -16.99 -13.96
C LEU A 376 -15.10 -18.06 -13.75
N LYS A 377 -14.31 -18.37 -14.80
CA LYS A 377 -13.17 -19.29 -14.68
C LYS A 377 -12.10 -18.73 -13.76
N ALA A 378 -11.77 -17.43 -13.86
CA ALA A 378 -10.82 -16.75 -12.97
C ALA A 378 -11.30 -16.79 -11.51
N GLN A 379 -12.59 -16.59 -11.24
CA GLN A 379 -13.16 -16.72 -9.88
C GLN A 379 -13.02 -18.15 -9.32
N LYS A 380 -13.19 -19.17 -10.16
CA LYS A 380 -12.96 -20.58 -9.75
C LYS A 380 -11.48 -20.82 -9.43
N VAL A 381 -10.55 -20.28 -10.22
CA VAL A 381 -9.11 -20.39 -9.96
C VAL A 381 -8.73 -19.62 -8.69
N ARG A 382 -9.32 -18.43 -8.46
CA ARG A 382 -9.16 -17.69 -7.19
C ARG A 382 -9.49 -18.56 -5.98
N THR A 383 -10.57 -19.35 -6.05
CA THR A 383 -10.93 -20.29 -4.99
C THR A 383 -9.86 -21.38 -4.77
N LEU A 384 -9.21 -21.86 -5.85
CA LEU A 384 -8.13 -22.83 -5.71
C LEU A 384 -6.89 -22.21 -5.05
N LEU A 385 -6.53 -20.98 -5.43
CA LEU A 385 -5.45 -20.24 -4.78
C LEU A 385 -5.71 -20.04 -3.28
N THR A 386 -6.93 -19.67 -2.90
CA THR A 386 -7.32 -19.54 -1.48
C THR A 386 -7.15 -20.88 -0.74
N ARG A 387 -7.58 -22.00 -1.34
CA ARG A 387 -7.43 -23.34 -0.76
C ARG A 387 -5.96 -23.74 -0.56
N ASP A 388 -5.07 -23.37 -1.47
CA ASP A 388 -3.64 -23.64 -1.30
C ASP A 388 -3.12 -23.02 0.01
N PHE A 389 -3.49 -21.77 0.29
CA PHE A 389 -3.15 -21.10 1.55
C PHE A 389 -3.81 -21.76 2.76
N GLU A 390 -5.10 -22.10 2.68
CA GLU A 390 -5.81 -22.80 3.77
C GLU A 390 -5.12 -24.12 4.13
N GLU A 391 -4.72 -24.93 3.13
CA GLU A 391 -4.00 -26.18 3.35
C GLU A 391 -2.59 -25.96 3.92
N ALA A 392 -1.87 -24.94 3.45
CA ALA A 392 -0.57 -24.58 3.99
C ALA A 392 -0.68 -24.14 5.46
N PHE A 393 -1.64 -23.28 5.77
CA PHE A 393 -1.86 -22.77 7.13
C PHE A 393 -2.40 -23.78 8.15
N ARG A 394 -2.80 -24.98 7.73
CA ARG A 394 -3.03 -26.10 8.66
C ARG A 394 -1.71 -26.66 9.24
N LYS A 395 -0.58 -26.41 8.57
CA LYS A 395 0.74 -26.95 8.93
C LYS A 395 1.66 -25.90 9.53
N VAL A 396 1.44 -24.62 9.20
CA VAL A 396 2.33 -23.51 9.58
C VAL A 396 1.55 -22.32 10.13
N ASP A 397 2.25 -21.45 10.85
CA ASP A 397 1.67 -20.26 11.47
C ASP A 397 1.75 -19.04 10.54
N ALA A 398 2.83 -18.93 9.76
CA ALA A 398 3.03 -17.92 8.74
C ALA A 398 3.80 -18.51 7.54
N ILE A 399 3.81 -17.81 6.41
CA ILE A 399 4.59 -18.19 5.22
C ILE A 399 5.58 -17.05 4.93
N VAL A 400 6.84 -17.36 4.65
CA VAL A 400 7.89 -16.41 4.33
C VAL A 400 8.33 -16.56 2.89
N THR A 401 8.45 -15.42 2.17
CA THR A 401 8.73 -15.38 0.73
C THR A 401 9.53 -14.11 0.38
N PRO A 402 10.16 -14.03 -0.81
CA PRO A 402 10.54 -12.74 -1.37
C PRO A 402 9.29 -11.85 -1.57
N THR A 403 9.43 -10.53 -1.42
CA THR A 403 8.34 -9.60 -1.75
C THR A 403 8.22 -9.38 -3.26
N SER A 404 9.34 -9.27 -3.95
CA SER A 404 9.41 -9.07 -5.41
C SER A 404 10.52 -9.95 -5.99
N PRO A 405 10.43 -10.36 -7.26
CA PRO A 405 11.48 -11.18 -7.88
C PRO A 405 12.81 -10.45 -8.07
N THR A 406 12.80 -9.12 -8.11
CA THR A 406 13.98 -8.26 -8.29
C THR A 406 13.96 -7.10 -7.29
N ALA A 407 15.10 -6.45 -7.09
CA ALA A 407 15.15 -5.10 -6.52
C ALA A 407 14.58 -4.07 -7.50
N ALA A 408 14.57 -2.77 -7.11
CA ALA A 408 14.04 -1.69 -7.95
C ALA A 408 14.74 -1.63 -9.32
N PHE A 409 13.97 -1.68 -10.40
CA PHE A 409 14.45 -1.57 -11.78
C PHE A 409 14.52 -0.09 -12.21
N ARG A 410 15.17 0.18 -13.37
CA ARG A 410 15.35 1.54 -13.87
C ARG A 410 14.05 2.14 -14.41
N LEU A 411 13.91 3.46 -14.31
CA LEU A 411 12.82 4.19 -14.95
C LEU A 411 12.85 3.92 -16.48
N GLY A 412 11.69 3.61 -17.05
CA GLY A 412 11.52 3.29 -18.48
C GLY A 412 11.83 1.85 -18.87
N GLU A 413 12.50 1.07 -18.02
CA GLU A 413 13.00 -0.28 -18.34
C GLU A 413 11.89 -1.26 -18.76
N LYS A 414 10.74 -1.19 -18.09
CA LYS A 414 9.60 -2.10 -18.36
C LYS A 414 8.40 -1.40 -19.02
N SER A 415 8.53 -0.14 -19.40
CA SER A 415 7.40 0.67 -19.91
C SER A 415 6.80 0.13 -21.21
N ASN A 416 7.58 -0.55 -22.04
CA ASN A 416 7.16 -1.13 -23.31
C ASN A 416 6.81 -2.63 -23.22
N ASP A 417 6.97 -3.25 -22.05
CA ASP A 417 6.65 -4.66 -21.82
C ASP A 417 5.67 -4.81 -20.62
N PRO A 418 4.36 -4.76 -20.90
CA PRO A 418 3.37 -4.92 -19.84
C PRO A 418 3.48 -6.24 -19.08
N LEU A 419 3.88 -7.34 -19.73
CA LEU A 419 4.02 -8.63 -19.09
C LEU A 419 5.18 -8.65 -18.09
N ALA A 420 6.34 -8.09 -18.46
CA ALA A 420 7.48 -7.95 -17.55
C ALA A 420 7.15 -7.03 -16.36
N MET A 421 6.32 -5.99 -16.57
CA MET A 421 5.81 -5.16 -15.48
C MET A 421 4.89 -5.98 -14.54
N TYR A 422 3.98 -6.78 -15.11
CA TYR A 422 3.03 -7.58 -14.33
C TYR A 422 3.71 -8.69 -13.50
N LEU A 423 4.79 -9.26 -14.03
CA LEU A 423 5.58 -10.27 -13.30
C LEU A 423 6.32 -9.69 -12.07
N ALA A 424 6.47 -8.37 -11.95
CA ALA A 424 7.03 -7.76 -10.74
C ALA A 424 6.18 -8.03 -9.48
N ASP A 425 4.88 -8.32 -9.65
CA ASP A 425 3.92 -8.57 -8.56
C ASP A 425 3.62 -10.07 -8.35
N ILE A 426 4.36 -10.97 -9.00
CA ILE A 426 4.07 -12.42 -8.99
C ILE A 426 4.00 -13.02 -7.57
N TYR A 427 4.76 -12.49 -6.62
CA TYR A 427 4.82 -12.98 -5.25
C TYR A 427 3.83 -12.29 -4.30
N THR A 428 3.20 -11.22 -4.74
CA THR A 428 2.26 -10.45 -3.91
C THR A 428 0.79 -10.71 -4.27
N VAL A 429 0.46 -10.86 -5.55
CA VAL A 429 -0.94 -11.01 -6.03
C VAL A 429 -1.68 -12.22 -5.46
N THR A 430 -0.96 -13.29 -5.09
CA THR A 430 -1.58 -14.48 -4.50
C THR A 430 -2.27 -14.20 -3.18
N ALA A 431 -1.65 -13.37 -2.34
CA ALA A 431 -2.20 -12.95 -1.05
C ALA A 431 -3.44 -12.06 -1.23
N ASP A 432 -3.43 -11.14 -2.21
CA ASP A 432 -4.60 -10.32 -2.54
C ASP A 432 -5.77 -11.18 -3.04
N LEU A 433 -5.50 -12.12 -3.94
CA LEU A 433 -6.52 -13.05 -4.44
C LEU A 433 -7.12 -13.90 -3.33
N ALA A 434 -6.32 -14.30 -2.36
CA ALA A 434 -6.78 -15.06 -1.20
C ALA A 434 -7.40 -14.16 -0.11
N GLY A 435 -7.13 -12.86 -0.11
CA GLY A 435 -7.62 -11.89 0.90
C GLY A 435 -6.94 -12.02 2.26
N ILE A 436 -5.75 -12.61 2.32
CA ILE A 436 -4.96 -12.83 3.55
C ILE A 436 -4.01 -11.65 3.81
N PRO A 437 -3.60 -11.40 5.08
CA PRO A 437 -2.68 -10.32 5.40
C PRO A 437 -1.25 -10.65 4.98
N GLY A 438 -0.47 -9.61 4.67
CA GLY A 438 0.95 -9.72 4.36
C GLY A 438 1.73 -8.46 4.74
N ILE A 439 2.95 -8.65 5.22
CA ILE A 439 3.88 -7.56 5.54
C ILE A 439 5.18 -7.75 4.78
N SER A 440 5.71 -6.66 4.23
CA SER A 440 7.06 -6.61 3.68
C SER A 440 7.96 -5.85 4.64
N VAL A 441 9.10 -6.42 4.99
CA VAL A 441 10.14 -5.80 5.83
C VAL A 441 11.49 -5.84 5.12
N PRO A 442 12.35 -4.81 5.26
CA PRO A 442 13.69 -4.85 4.69
C PRO A 442 14.50 -6.05 5.20
N CYS A 443 15.17 -6.78 4.29
CA CYS A 443 15.95 -7.96 4.67
C CYS A 443 17.36 -8.01 4.10
N GLY A 444 17.79 -6.93 3.45
CA GLY A 444 19.12 -6.81 2.88
C GLY A 444 19.15 -5.79 1.75
N GLU A 445 20.29 -5.73 1.09
CA GLU A 445 20.53 -4.85 -0.06
C GLU A 445 21.31 -5.61 -1.13
N THR A 446 21.12 -5.22 -2.40
CA THR A 446 21.95 -5.67 -3.51
C THR A 446 23.36 -5.08 -3.42
N LYS A 447 24.28 -5.52 -4.27
CA LYS A 447 25.60 -4.91 -4.44
C LYS A 447 25.52 -3.43 -4.82
N GLU A 448 24.45 -3.04 -5.53
CA GLU A 448 24.14 -1.63 -5.88
C GLU A 448 23.46 -0.85 -4.75
N LYS A 449 23.35 -1.42 -3.55
CA LYS A 449 22.71 -0.79 -2.38
C LYS A 449 21.20 -0.57 -2.55
N LEU A 450 20.55 -1.38 -3.36
CA LEU A 450 19.09 -1.37 -3.52
C LEU A 450 18.44 -2.28 -2.50
N PRO A 451 17.41 -1.81 -1.79
CA PRO A 451 16.75 -2.61 -0.76
C PRO A 451 16.07 -3.87 -1.31
N ILE A 452 16.03 -4.89 -0.47
CA ILE A 452 15.33 -6.16 -0.69
C ILE A 452 14.35 -6.39 0.46
N GLY A 453 13.13 -6.84 0.14
CA GLY A 453 12.07 -7.10 1.12
C GLY A 453 11.81 -8.59 1.33
N LEU A 454 11.74 -9.00 2.60
CA LEU A 454 11.14 -10.25 3.05
C LEU A 454 9.64 -10.05 3.21
N GLN A 455 8.82 -10.89 2.60
CA GLN A 455 7.38 -10.92 2.80
C GLN A 455 6.99 -12.01 3.80
N ILE A 456 6.12 -11.67 4.75
CA ILE A 456 5.53 -12.60 5.71
C ILE A 456 4.02 -12.56 5.51
N LEU A 457 3.42 -13.71 5.17
CA LEU A 457 1.98 -13.89 4.94
C LEU A 457 1.35 -14.63 6.12
N GLY A 458 0.16 -14.21 6.52
CA GLY A 458 -0.57 -14.76 7.67
C GLY A 458 -1.92 -15.36 7.32
N LYS A 459 -2.51 -16.05 8.32
CA LYS A 459 -3.90 -16.50 8.26
C LYS A 459 -4.85 -15.31 8.21
N HIS A 460 -6.06 -15.51 7.69
CA HIS A 460 -7.08 -14.46 7.74
C HIS A 460 -7.23 -13.90 9.16
N PHE A 461 -7.16 -12.59 9.28
CA PHE A 461 -7.29 -11.83 10.54
C PHE A 461 -6.21 -12.09 11.60
N ASP A 462 -5.08 -12.70 11.20
CA ASP A 462 -3.90 -12.89 12.07
C ASP A 462 -2.77 -11.89 11.73
N GLU A 463 -3.13 -10.62 11.62
CA GLU A 463 -2.15 -9.54 11.47
C GLU A 463 -1.17 -9.51 12.67
N ALA A 464 -1.65 -9.87 13.87
CA ALA A 464 -0.83 -9.94 15.08
C ALA A 464 0.32 -10.96 14.93
N GLY A 465 0.03 -12.13 14.34
CA GLY A 465 1.04 -13.18 14.11
C GLY A 465 2.14 -12.72 13.17
N ILE A 466 1.79 -12.13 12.01
CA ILE A 466 2.81 -11.66 11.06
C ILE A 466 3.59 -10.45 11.59
N LEU A 467 2.94 -9.53 12.32
CA LEU A 467 3.60 -8.39 12.94
C LEU A 467 4.61 -8.84 13.99
N ARG A 468 4.28 -9.84 14.83
CA ARG A 468 5.18 -10.43 15.81
C ARG A 468 6.42 -11.03 15.15
N VAL A 469 6.26 -11.83 14.08
CA VAL A 469 7.40 -12.43 13.35
C VAL A 469 8.26 -11.34 12.71
N ALA A 470 7.62 -10.35 12.07
CA ALA A 470 8.28 -9.22 11.44
C ALA A 470 9.08 -8.38 12.46
N HIS A 471 8.48 -8.09 13.63
CA HIS A 471 9.14 -7.34 14.70
C HIS A 471 10.33 -8.08 15.28
N ALA A 472 10.19 -9.37 15.59
CA ALA A 472 11.30 -10.18 16.08
C ALA A 472 12.46 -10.22 15.07
N TYR A 473 12.16 -10.30 13.77
CA TYR A 473 13.14 -10.21 12.71
C TYR A 473 13.85 -8.84 12.69
N GLU A 474 13.06 -7.76 12.73
CA GLU A 474 13.55 -6.36 12.74
C GLU A 474 14.49 -6.09 13.91
N GLN A 475 14.13 -6.52 15.14
CA GLN A 475 14.94 -6.33 16.34
C GLN A 475 16.27 -7.14 16.33
N ALA A 476 16.34 -8.21 15.55
CA ALA A 476 17.54 -9.02 15.41
C ALA A 476 18.40 -8.56 14.21
N SER A 477 17.96 -7.61 13.39
CA SER A 477 18.65 -7.09 12.20
C SER A 477 19.45 -5.85 12.53
#